data_b3ddc10091f57f707c1bc8661208c4ce
#
_entry.id   b3ddc10091f57f707c1bc8661208c4ce
#
_cell.length_a   1.000
_cell.length_b   1.000
_cell.length_c   1.000
_cell.angle_alpha   90.00
_cell.angle_beta   90.00
_cell.angle_gamma   90.00
#
_symmetry.space_group_name_H-M   'P 1'
#
loop_
_entity.id
_entity.type
_entity.pdbx_description
1 polymer ?
#
loop_
_entity_poly.entity_id
_entity_poly.type
_entity_poly.pdbx_seq_one_letter_code
_entity_poly.pdbx_strand_id
1 'polypeptide(L)'
;MENDDSAMLHSKAMIVNNLSMLVKNKCMVSANLGGKDTLLTAIVEINHKESTLILDYSASEHLNKRMTTMPAVKFTTGFNGIQVAFTGHNIKKTKHKGEDAFVMPIPASLYWYNRREYFRVNTPLMNPSSCEIVLPPATEYSTDEYKEAFRAATDVIREGLAAKIAEEIAEEQKAFLKAYAKMSVESKIKAKAERQELEAERAANPPVPDENLVNILVLNLRDISLSGMSLHNRNPVFSYFLEAQATLSNCVLNLPGHGDVTISFEIVSKRMGESQKPSDYNEMIGAKFVNLKAGAESAILRYIQDVERQSNVSNL
;
A
#
# COMPACT_ATOMS: atom_id res chain seq x y z
N MET A 1 -15.31 0.77 -17.23
CA MET A 1 -15.50 1.89 -16.29
C MET A 1 -16.92 2.36 -16.50
N GLU A 2 -17.83 1.88 -15.69
CA GLU A 2 -19.17 2.45 -15.61
C GLU A 2 -19.00 3.89 -15.15
N ASN A 3 -19.46 4.82 -15.99
CA ASN A 3 -19.52 6.23 -15.64
C ASN A 3 -20.64 6.36 -14.60
N ASP A 4 -20.26 6.50 -13.35
CA ASP A 4 -21.19 6.94 -12.31
C ASP A 4 -21.53 8.42 -12.61
N ASP A 5 -22.69 8.66 -13.18
CA ASP A 5 -23.18 10.01 -13.55
C ASP A 5 -23.22 10.95 -12.33
N SER A 6 -23.28 10.39 -11.13
CA SER A 6 -23.27 11.16 -9.86
C SER A 6 -21.94 11.86 -9.58
N ALA A 7 -20.84 11.38 -10.18
CA ALA A 7 -19.50 11.95 -10.04
C ALA A 7 -19.17 13.03 -11.10
N MET A 8 -20.07 13.28 -12.04
CA MET A 8 -19.85 14.24 -13.12
C MET A 8 -20.37 15.63 -12.73
N LEU A 9 -19.46 16.59 -12.65
CA LEU A 9 -19.78 17.98 -12.35
C LEU A 9 -20.01 18.77 -13.65
N HIS A 10 -21.13 19.49 -13.73
CA HIS A 10 -21.49 20.34 -14.86
C HIS A 10 -21.54 21.83 -14.49
N SER A 11 -21.63 22.15 -13.20
CA SER A 11 -21.62 23.53 -12.73
C SER A 11 -20.25 24.17 -12.94
N LYS A 12 -20.17 25.23 -13.74
CA LYS A 12 -18.91 25.97 -13.99
C LYS A 12 -18.24 26.42 -12.70
N ALA A 13 -19.01 26.90 -11.72
CA ALA A 13 -18.46 27.35 -10.43
C ALA A 13 -17.81 26.18 -9.67
N MET A 14 -18.45 24.99 -9.63
CA MET A 14 -17.89 23.80 -9.00
C MET A 14 -16.65 23.30 -9.75
N ILE A 15 -16.68 23.28 -11.08
CA ILE A 15 -15.54 22.89 -11.91
C ILE A 15 -14.34 23.78 -11.61
N VAL A 16 -14.52 25.09 -11.64
CA VAL A 16 -13.45 26.07 -11.34
C VAL A 16 -12.91 25.89 -9.94
N ASN A 17 -13.78 25.74 -8.94
CA ASN A 17 -13.34 25.54 -7.54
C ASN A 17 -12.48 24.28 -7.40
N ASN A 18 -12.91 23.16 -7.96
CA ASN A 18 -12.16 21.91 -7.88
C ASN A 18 -10.87 21.93 -8.69
N LEU A 19 -10.84 22.52 -9.88
CA LEU A 19 -9.60 22.71 -10.63
C LEU A 19 -8.62 23.66 -9.89
N SER A 20 -9.12 24.67 -9.15
CA SER A 20 -8.31 25.54 -8.33
C SER A 20 -7.59 24.78 -7.20
N MET A 21 -8.18 23.70 -6.69
CA MET A 21 -7.51 22.82 -5.73
C MET A 21 -6.31 22.12 -6.36
N LEU A 22 -6.42 21.65 -7.63
CA LEU A 22 -5.30 21.04 -8.35
C LEU A 22 -4.16 22.05 -8.58
N VAL A 23 -4.49 23.29 -8.95
CA VAL A 23 -3.52 24.38 -9.11
C VAL A 23 -2.79 24.66 -7.80
N LYS A 24 -3.54 24.87 -6.71
CA LYS A 24 -2.98 25.17 -5.38
C LYS A 24 -2.02 24.08 -4.90
N ASN A 25 -2.34 22.81 -5.18
CA ASN A 25 -1.54 21.67 -4.77
C ASN A 25 -0.53 21.23 -5.84
N LYS A 26 -0.36 21.98 -6.93
CA LYS A 26 0.58 21.70 -8.03
C LYS A 26 0.45 20.26 -8.57
N CYS A 27 -0.78 19.79 -8.70
CA CYS A 27 -1.02 18.41 -9.13
C CYS A 27 -0.60 18.22 -10.59
N MET A 28 0.20 17.16 -10.83
CA MET A 28 0.52 16.74 -12.19
C MET A 28 -0.70 16.10 -12.83
N VAL A 29 -0.90 16.38 -14.10
CA VAL A 29 -2.04 15.92 -14.91
C VAL A 29 -1.50 15.18 -16.14
N SER A 30 -2.01 13.98 -16.39
CA SER A 30 -1.67 13.18 -17.56
C SER A 30 -2.62 13.48 -18.70
N ALA A 31 -2.10 14.01 -19.80
CA ALA A 31 -2.84 14.22 -21.06
C ALA A 31 -2.64 12.99 -21.97
N ASN A 32 -3.71 12.28 -22.29
CA ASN A 32 -3.69 11.12 -23.20
C ASN A 32 -3.75 11.61 -24.66
N LEU A 33 -2.68 11.37 -25.41
CA LEU A 33 -2.53 11.79 -26.80
C LEU A 33 -2.81 10.66 -27.81
N GLY A 34 -3.44 9.58 -27.34
CA GLY A 34 -3.77 8.41 -28.16
C GLY A 34 -2.61 7.39 -28.27
N GLY A 35 -2.96 6.11 -28.48
CA GLY A 35 -2.00 5.02 -28.47
C GLY A 35 -1.35 4.87 -27.10
N LYS A 36 0.00 4.84 -27.07
CA LYS A 36 0.80 4.80 -25.83
C LYS A 36 1.32 6.19 -25.40
N ASP A 37 1.02 7.24 -26.15
CA ASP A 37 1.57 8.56 -25.91
C ASP A 37 0.81 9.30 -24.83
N THR A 38 1.52 9.68 -23.80
CA THR A 38 1.00 10.46 -22.67
C THR A 38 1.96 11.62 -22.42
N LEU A 39 1.39 12.84 -22.29
CA LEU A 39 2.14 14.02 -21.89
C LEU A 39 1.79 14.34 -20.44
N LEU A 40 2.81 14.49 -19.61
CA LEU A 40 2.65 14.94 -18.23
C LEU A 40 2.73 16.46 -18.18
N THR A 41 1.71 17.11 -17.64
CA THR A 41 1.59 18.57 -17.54
C THR A 41 1.01 18.96 -16.16
N ALA A 42 0.85 20.26 -15.91
CA ALA A 42 0.14 20.77 -14.74
C ALA A 42 -0.78 21.92 -15.13
N ILE A 43 -1.85 22.14 -14.39
CA ILE A 43 -2.65 23.36 -14.52
C ILE A 43 -1.92 24.48 -13.75
N VAL A 44 -1.39 25.45 -14.46
CA VAL A 44 -0.59 26.55 -13.89
C VAL A 44 -1.49 27.67 -13.37
N GLU A 45 -2.54 28.00 -14.13
CA GLU A 45 -3.43 29.11 -13.79
C GLU A 45 -4.84 28.90 -14.39
N ILE A 46 -5.85 29.43 -13.71
CA ILE A 46 -7.23 29.56 -14.21
C ILE A 46 -7.50 31.03 -14.48
N ASN A 47 -7.65 31.38 -15.74
CA ASN A 47 -8.06 32.72 -16.13
C ASN A 47 -9.58 32.87 -16.09
N HIS A 48 -10.10 33.43 -15.00
CA HIS A 48 -11.53 33.60 -14.79
C HIS A 48 -12.20 34.56 -15.79
N LYS A 49 -11.47 35.60 -16.26
CA LYS A 49 -11.98 36.59 -17.19
C LYS A 49 -12.24 35.99 -18.57
N GLU A 50 -11.28 35.21 -19.06
CA GLU A 50 -11.34 34.57 -20.37
C GLU A 50 -11.96 33.16 -20.32
N SER A 51 -12.26 32.67 -19.13
CA SER A 51 -12.77 31.30 -18.91
C SER A 51 -11.85 30.22 -19.50
N THR A 52 -10.55 30.37 -19.30
CA THR A 52 -9.53 29.46 -19.82
C THR A 52 -8.64 28.87 -18.73
N LEU A 53 -8.05 27.72 -19.03
CA LEU A 53 -6.98 27.10 -18.25
C LEU A 53 -5.65 27.32 -18.96
N ILE A 54 -4.63 27.63 -18.19
CA ILE A 54 -3.23 27.65 -18.63
C ILE A 54 -2.58 26.36 -18.13
N LEU A 55 -1.96 25.62 -19.05
CA LEU A 55 -1.25 24.38 -18.76
C LEU A 55 0.24 24.54 -19.06
N ASP A 56 1.04 23.82 -18.30
CA ASP A 56 2.48 23.80 -18.47
C ASP A 56 2.90 23.18 -19.81
N TYR A 57 4.01 23.65 -20.38
CA TYR A 57 4.54 23.20 -21.67
C TYR A 57 5.64 22.17 -21.46
N SER A 58 5.52 21.03 -22.11
CA SER A 58 6.49 19.94 -21.97
C SER A 58 7.80 20.25 -22.69
N ALA A 59 8.89 19.63 -22.25
CA ALA A 59 10.16 19.65 -22.98
C ALA A 59 10.10 18.86 -24.33
N SER A 60 9.10 18.00 -24.52
CA SER A 60 8.95 17.19 -25.73
C SER A 60 8.12 17.90 -26.79
N GLU A 61 8.77 18.54 -27.77
CA GLU A 61 8.08 19.27 -28.83
C GLU A 61 7.16 18.39 -29.68
N HIS A 62 7.51 17.12 -29.88
CA HIS A 62 6.66 16.17 -30.58
C HIS A 62 5.30 15.97 -29.86
N LEU A 63 5.31 15.77 -28.54
CA LEU A 63 4.09 15.61 -27.76
C LEU A 63 3.29 16.93 -27.69
N ASN A 64 3.99 18.06 -27.59
CA ASN A 64 3.37 19.40 -27.61
C ASN A 64 2.61 19.65 -28.93
N LYS A 65 3.22 19.31 -30.05
CA LYS A 65 2.57 19.43 -31.35
C LYS A 65 1.32 18.53 -31.45
N ARG A 66 1.43 17.27 -30.97
CA ARG A 66 0.27 16.36 -30.93
C ARG A 66 -0.86 16.93 -30.09
N MET A 67 -0.56 17.47 -28.90
CA MET A 67 -1.55 18.05 -28.01
C MET A 67 -2.36 19.19 -28.67
N THR A 68 -1.72 20.01 -29.50
CA THR A 68 -2.40 21.12 -30.20
C THR A 68 -3.13 20.72 -31.46
N THR A 69 -2.81 19.56 -32.04
CA THR A 69 -3.47 19.07 -33.29
C THR A 69 -4.67 18.16 -33.02
N MET A 70 -4.80 17.63 -31.81
CA MET A 70 -5.93 16.77 -31.46
C MET A 70 -7.22 17.59 -31.22
N PRO A 71 -8.38 17.15 -31.73
CA PRO A 71 -9.65 17.83 -31.53
C PRO A 71 -10.11 17.78 -30.05
N ALA A 72 -9.70 16.73 -29.35
CA ALA A 72 -10.02 16.53 -27.94
C ALA A 72 -8.90 15.74 -27.26
N VAL A 73 -8.52 16.14 -26.06
CA VAL A 73 -7.52 15.47 -25.22
C VAL A 73 -8.14 15.13 -23.88
N LYS A 74 -8.04 13.86 -23.47
CA LYS A 74 -8.48 13.42 -22.15
C LYS A 74 -7.37 13.63 -21.14
N PHE A 75 -7.67 14.40 -20.10
CA PHE A 75 -6.80 14.65 -18.95
C PHE A 75 -7.23 13.80 -17.76
N THR A 76 -6.28 13.24 -17.04
CA THR A 76 -6.54 12.45 -15.82
C THR A 76 -5.51 12.77 -14.75
N THR A 77 -5.96 12.77 -13.50
CA THR A 77 -5.07 12.87 -12.33
C THR A 77 -5.71 12.25 -11.10
N GLY A 78 -4.90 12.07 -10.05
CA GLY A 78 -5.36 11.71 -8.72
C GLY A 78 -5.00 12.80 -7.71
N PHE A 79 -5.95 13.16 -6.87
CA PHE A 79 -5.76 14.15 -5.81
C PHE A 79 -6.40 13.68 -4.51
N ASN A 80 -5.60 13.43 -3.48
CA ASN A 80 -6.09 12.99 -2.15
C ASN A 80 -7.09 11.81 -2.21
N GLY A 81 -6.83 10.84 -3.09
CA GLY A 81 -7.71 9.68 -3.30
C GLY A 81 -8.89 9.92 -4.23
N ILE A 82 -9.12 11.16 -4.65
CA ILE A 82 -10.11 11.54 -5.64
C ILE A 82 -9.55 11.24 -7.03
N GLN A 83 -10.36 10.60 -7.87
CA GLN A 83 -10.08 10.49 -9.31
C GLN A 83 -10.65 11.70 -10.03
N VAL A 84 -9.79 12.35 -10.82
CA VAL A 84 -10.18 13.52 -11.62
C VAL A 84 -9.95 13.21 -13.08
N ALA A 85 -10.96 13.50 -13.92
CA ALA A 85 -10.82 13.44 -15.35
C ALA A 85 -11.66 14.54 -16.03
N PHE A 86 -11.14 15.08 -17.13
CA PHE A 86 -11.86 16.02 -17.97
C PHE A 86 -11.35 15.95 -19.42
N THR A 87 -12.12 16.49 -20.33
CA THR A 87 -11.73 16.59 -21.74
C THR A 87 -11.47 18.03 -22.12
N GLY A 88 -10.29 18.30 -22.65
CA GLY A 88 -9.90 19.58 -23.19
C GLY A 88 -10.11 19.63 -24.69
N HIS A 89 -10.62 20.75 -25.17
CA HIS A 89 -10.82 21.06 -26.59
C HIS A 89 -10.13 22.36 -26.96
N ASN A 90 -9.84 22.55 -28.24
CA ASN A 90 -9.25 23.79 -28.76
C ASN A 90 -7.98 24.23 -28.04
N ILE A 91 -7.10 23.27 -27.75
CA ILE A 91 -5.84 23.53 -27.04
C ILE A 91 -4.88 24.27 -28.02
N LYS A 92 -4.34 25.40 -27.54
CA LYS A 92 -3.44 26.24 -28.35
C LYS A 92 -2.15 26.51 -27.57
N LYS A 93 -1.05 26.69 -28.30
CA LYS A 93 0.18 27.23 -27.72
C LYS A 93 -0.02 28.71 -27.42
N THR A 94 0.49 29.16 -26.30
CA THR A 94 0.48 30.54 -25.83
C THR A 94 1.77 30.87 -25.08
N LYS A 95 1.88 32.10 -24.60
CA LYS A 95 2.91 32.50 -23.64
C LYS A 95 2.27 32.88 -22.32
N HIS A 96 2.83 32.37 -21.24
CA HIS A 96 2.43 32.72 -19.88
C HIS A 96 3.66 33.13 -19.09
N LYS A 97 3.67 34.38 -18.57
CA LYS A 97 4.83 34.97 -17.85
C LYS A 97 6.18 34.90 -18.59
N GLY A 98 6.13 34.93 -19.92
CA GLY A 98 7.32 34.84 -20.78
C GLY A 98 7.69 33.41 -21.24
N GLU A 99 7.17 32.37 -20.62
CA GLU A 99 7.41 30.98 -20.92
C GLU A 99 6.34 30.44 -21.90
N ASP A 100 6.69 29.40 -22.65
CA ASP A 100 5.72 28.67 -23.49
C ASP A 100 4.73 27.92 -22.59
N ALA A 101 3.45 27.95 -22.97
CA ALA A 101 2.36 27.32 -22.24
C ALA A 101 1.27 26.87 -23.22
N PHE A 102 0.32 26.06 -22.72
CA PHE A 102 -0.92 25.79 -23.44
C PHE A 102 -2.06 26.57 -22.82
N VAL A 103 -3.00 26.97 -23.67
CA VAL A 103 -4.29 27.54 -23.25
C VAL A 103 -5.43 26.73 -23.82
N MET A 104 -6.46 26.47 -23.02
CA MET A 104 -7.69 25.81 -23.42
C MET A 104 -8.90 26.39 -22.67
N PRO A 105 -10.12 26.30 -23.20
CA PRO A 105 -11.33 26.67 -22.46
C PRO A 105 -11.48 25.80 -21.20
N ILE A 106 -12.12 26.35 -20.16
CA ILE A 106 -12.52 25.54 -19.00
C ILE A 106 -13.44 24.41 -19.51
N PRO A 107 -13.22 23.14 -19.12
CA PRO A 107 -14.02 22.01 -19.59
C PRO A 107 -15.51 22.16 -19.20
N ALA A 108 -16.41 21.69 -20.07
CA ALA A 108 -17.84 21.73 -19.82
C ALA A 108 -18.29 20.76 -18.71
N SER A 109 -17.50 19.71 -18.47
CA SER A 109 -17.72 18.74 -17.40
C SER A 109 -16.41 18.32 -16.77
N LEU A 110 -16.48 17.97 -15.49
CA LEU A 110 -15.35 17.48 -14.71
C LEU A 110 -15.80 16.24 -13.94
N TYR A 111 -15.15 15.11 -14.21
CA TYR A 111 -15.29 13.92 -13.37
C TYR A 111 -14.48 14.14 -12.11
N TRP A 112 -15.17 14.10 -10.94
CA TRP A 112 -14.57 14.32 -9.63
C TRP A 112 -15.11 13.27 -8.67
N TYR A 113 -14.47 12.11 -8.63
CA TYR A 113 -14.96 10.96 -7.91
C TYR A 113 -14.08 10.62 -6.72
N ASN A 114 -14.65 10.79 -5.54
CA ASN A 114 -14.03 10.25 -4.32
C ASN A 114 -14.41 8.78 -4.19
N ARG A 115 -13.55 7.90 -4.71
CA ARG A 115 -13.73 6.44 -4.61
C ARG A 115 -13.51 5.89 -3.20
N ARG A 116 -13.14 6.74 -2.24
CA ARG A 116 -12.83 6.35 -0.87
C ARG A 116 -13.83 6.98 0.08
N GLU A 117 -14.68 6.15 0.68
CA GLU A 117 -15.58 6.57 1.75
C GLU A 117 -14.82 6.84 3.04
N TYR A 118 -13.71 6.12 3.26
CA TYR A 118 -12.92 6.17 4.48
C TYR A 118 -11.49 6.61 4.21
N PHE A 119 -10.97 7.41 5.13
CA PHE A 119 -9.58 7.81 5.15
C PHE A 119 -8.67 6.59 5.36
N ARG A 120 -7.48 6.60 4.77
CA ARG A 120 -6.47 5.55 4.91
C ARG A 120 -5.21 6.11 5.51
N VAL A 121 -4.62 5.35 6.43
CA VAL A 121 -3.29 5.63 6.97
C VAL A 121 -2.30 4.58 6.47
N ASN A 122 -1.07 5.01 6.16
CA ASN A 122 0.02 4.09 5.94
C ASN A 122 0.49 3.56 7.30
N THR A 123 0.76 2.25 7.38
CA THR A 123 1.28 1.65 8.62
C THR A 123 2.74 2.04 8.84
N PRO A 124 3.18 2.25 10.10
CA PRO A 124 4.56 2.57 10.42
C PRO A 124 5.53 1.47 9.98
N LEU A 125 6.67 1.85 9.38
CA LEU A 125 7.67 0.89 8.90
C LEU A 125 8.44 0.20 10.03
N MET A 126 8.67 0.90 11.14
CA MET A 126 9.46 0.37 12.28
C MET A 126 8.69 -0.64 13.14
N ASN A 127 7.37 -0.56 13.14
CA ASN A 127 6.49 -1.49 13.86
C ASN A 127 5.25 -1.72 12.99
N PRO A 128 5.38 -2.51 11.92
CA PRO A 128 4.31 -2.68 10.96
C PRO A 128 3.17 -3.49 11.55
N SER A 129 1.94 -3.10 11.23
CA SER A 129 0.79 -3.96 11.42
C SER A 129 0.87 -5.16 10.49
N SER A 130 0.33 -6.29 10.92
CA SER A 130 0.30 -7.52 10.14
C SER A 130 -1.06 -8.18 10.17
N CYS A 131 -1.30 -9.04 9.20
CA CYS A 131 -2.47 -9.89 9.13
C CYS A 131 -2.02 -11.35 9.07
N GLU A 132 -2.50 -12.15 10.00
CA GLU A 132 -2.30 -13.58 10.06
C GLU A 132 -3.48 -14.29 9.39
N ILE A 133 -3.17 -15.16 8.45
CA ILE A 133 -4.13 -15.91 7.65
C ILE A 133 -3.84 -17.38 7.85
N VAL A 134 -4.78 -18.10 8.43
CA VAL A 134 -4.65 -19.55 8.58
C VAL A 134 -4.94 -20.22 7.23
N LEU A 135 -3.94 -20.88 6.67
CA LEU A 135 -4.10 -21.69 5.46
C LEU A 135 -4.80 -23.00 5.83
N PRO A 136 -5.94 -23.32 5.19
CA PRO A 136 -6.61 -24.59 5.45
C PRO A 136 -5.68 -25.78 5.13
N PRO A 137 -5.58 -26.78 6.01
CA PRO A 137 -4.72 -27.92 5.75
C PRO A 137 -5.19 -28.70 4.53
N ALA A 138 -4.24 -29.22 3.75
CA ALA A 138 -4.55 -30.12 2.65
C ALA A 138 -5.15 -31.43 3.17
N THR A 139 -6.22 -31.88 2.55
CA THR A 139 -6.93 -33.13 2.87
C THR A 139 -6.79 -34.14 1.72
N GLU A 140 -7.30 -35.35 1.90
CA GLU A 140 -7.35 -36.34 0.83
C GLU A 140 -8.19 -35.86 -0.36
N TYR A 141 -9.22 -35.02 -0.12
CA TYR A 141 -10.13 -34.48 -1.14
C TYR A 141 -9.58 -33.23 -1.83
N SER A 142 -8.44 -32.68 -1.36
CA SER A 142 -7.81 -31.53 -1.99
C SER A 142 -7.22 -31.93 -3.35
N THR A 143 -7.24 -30.98 -4.31
CA THR A 143 -6.59 -31.18 -5.62
C THR A 143 -5.07 -31.30 -5.44
N ASP A 144 -4.41 -31.97 -6.38
CA ASP A 144 -2.95 -32.11 -6.31
C ASP A 144 -2.23 -30.77 -6.38
N GLU A 145 -2.77 -29.83 -7.17
CA GLU A 145 -2.27 -28.44 -7.22
C GLU A 145 -2.35 -27.75 -5.85
N TYR A 146 -3.48 -27.89 -5.12
CA TYR A 146 -3.61 -27.35 -3.77
C TYR A 146 -2.62 -27.99 -2.80
N LYS A 147 -2.44 -29.30 -2.85
CA LYS A 147 -1.50 -30.05 -2.00
C LYS A 147 -0.06 -29.57 -2.20
N GLU A 148 0.31 -29.36 -3.47
CA GLU A 148 1.64 -28.85 -3.83
C GLU A 148 1.83 -27.40 -3.34
N ALA A 149 0.86 -26.53 -3.61
CA ALA A 149 0.88 -25.15 -3.15
C ALA A 149 0.94 -25.06 -1.61
N PHE A 150 0.13 -25.86 -0.89
CA PHE A 150 0.12 -25.89 0.57
C PHE A 150 1.47 -26.36 1.13
N ARG A 151 2.07 -27.42 0.55
CA ARG A 151 3.40 -27.90 0.95
C ARG A 151 4.44 -26.79 0.77
N ALA A 152 4.49 -26.18 -0.42
CA ALA A 152 5.44 -25.11 -0.70
C ALA A 152 5.27 -23.93 0.26
N ALA A 153 4.03 -23.54 0.58
CA ALA A 153 3.74 -22.46 1.51
C ALA A 153 4.20 -22.79 2.94
N THR A 154 3.87 -23.99 3.42
CA THR A 154 4.26 -24.44 4.77
C THR A 154 5.77 -24.58 4.93
N ASP A 155 6.48 -25.02 3.88
CA ASP A 155 7.94 -25.09 3.88
C ASP A 155 8.57 -23.68 4.00
N VAL A 156 8.08 -22.70 3.23
CA VAL A 156 8.54 -21.29 3.33
C VAL A 156 8.24 -20.71 4.73
N ILE A 157 7.07 -20.98 5.29
CA ILE A 157 6.72 -20.50 6.65
C ILE A 157 7.64 -21.15 7.69
N ARG A 158 7.86 -22.46 7.60
CA ARG A 158 8.76 -23.20 8.50
C ARG A 158 10.19 -22.66 8.46
N GLU A 159 10.72 -22.40 7.25
CA GLU A 159 12.03 -21.78 7.08
C GLU A 159 12.09 -20.39 7.71
N GLY A 160 11.04 -19.58 7.51
CA GLY A 160 10.93 -18.25 8.12
C GLY A 160 10.89 -18.29 9.66
N LEU A 161 10.15 -19.26 10.24
CA LEU A 161 10.10 -19.47 11.69
C LEU A 161 11.45 -19.94 12.23
N ALA A 162 12.12 -20.86 11.54
CA ALA A 162 13.46 -21.30 11.92
C ALA A 162 14.49 -20.17 11.88
N ALA A 163 14.43 -19.30 10.88
CA ALA A 163 15.28 -18.12 10.78
C ALA A 163 15.04 -17.14 11.93
N LYS A 164 13.80 -16.90 12.34
CA LYS A 164 13.49 -16.07 13.52
C LYS A 164 14.06 -16.64 14.82
N ILE A 165 13.91 -17.94 15.04
CA ILE A 165 14.50 -18.62 16.20
C ILE A 165 16.03 -18.44 16.22
N ALA A 166 16.68 -18.60 15.07
CA ALA A 166 18.12 -18.40 14.95
C ALA A 166 18.54 -16.94 15.24
N GLU A 167 17.77 -15.97 14.77
CA GLU A 167 18.00 -14.55 15.04
C GLU A 167 17.83 -14.22 16.53
N GLU A 168 16.78 -14.71 17.18
CA GLU A 168 16.55 -14.53 18.62
C GLU A 168 17.70 -15.09 19.45
N ILE A 169 18.21 -16.30 19.11
CA ILE A 169 19.36 -16.90 19.75
C ILE A 169 20.61 -16.04 19.56
N ALA A 170 20.82 -15.50 18.36
CA ALA A 170 21.98 -14.64 18.08
C ALA A 170 21.91 -13.30 18.84
N GLU A 171 20.72 -12.70 18.94
CA GLU A 171 20.51 -11.49 19.73
C GLU A 171 20.72 -11.73 21.23
N GLU A 172 20.20 -12.83 21.76
CA GLU A 172 20.42 -13.25 23.15
C GLU A 172 21.92 -13.45 23.43
N GLN A 173 22.65 -14.09 22.52
CA GLN A 173 24.09 -14.26 22.63
C GLN A 173 24.82 -12.92 22.64
N LYS A 174 24.44 -11.99 21.76
CA LYS A 174 25.01 -10.64 21.72
C LYS A 174 24.72 -9.86 23.00
N ALA A 175 23.49 -9.94 23.52
CA ALA A 175 23.12 -9.32 24.79
C ALA A 175 23.92 -9.90 25.98
N PHE A 176 24.06 -11.23 26.01
CA PHE A 176 24.87 -11.91 27.01
C PHE A 176 26.32 -11.43 26.98
N LEU A 177 26.98 -11.40 25.82
CA LEU A 177 28.38 -10.93 25.70
C LEU A 177 28.55 -9.49 26.18
N LYS A 178 27.59 -8.62 25.88
CA LYS A 178 27.58 -7.21 26.33
C LYS A 178 27.43 -7.10 27.85
N ALA A 179 26.61 -7.92 28.48
CA ALA A 179 26.44 -7.99 29.92
C ALA A 179 27.66 -8.61 30.59
N TYR A 180 28.16 -9.73 30.05
CA TYR A 180 29.33 -10.46 30.55
C TYR A 180 30.59 -9.58 30.62
N ALA A 181 30.81 -8.70 29.65
CA ALA A 181 31.93 -7.77 29.63
C ALA A 181 31.99 -6.87 30.88
N LYS A 182 30.86 -6.52 31.46
CA LYS A 182 30.69 -5.60 32.60
C LYS A 182 30.66 -6.30 33.98
N MET A 183 30.65 -7.65 34.01
CA MET A 183 30.54 -8.43 35.27
C MET A 183 31.86 -8.50 36.04
N SER A 184 31.77 -8.71 37.38
CA SER A 184 32.88 -9.06 38.22
C SER A 184 33.45 -10.44 37.87
N VAL A 185 34.65 -10.77 38.33
CA VAL A 185 35.31 -12.07 38.05
C VAL A 185 34.46 -13.24 38.53
N GLU A 186 33.93 -13.15 39.75
CA GLU A 186 33.08 -14.20 40.34
C GLU A 186 31.79 -14.39 39.54
N SER A 187 31.12 -13.30 39.18
CA SER A 187 29.91 -13.34 38.36
C SER A 187 30.16 -13.91 36.96
N LYS A 188 31.33 -13.65 36.37
CA LYS A 188 31.74 -14.20 35.07
C LYS A 188 31.87 -15.72 35.10
N ILE A 189 32.44 -16.28 36.18
CA ILE A 189 32.60 -17.75 36.31
C ILE A 189 31.21 -18.41 36.32
N LYS A 190 30.28 -17.87 37.16
CA LYS A 190 28.93 -18.40 37.26
C LYS A 190 28.15 -18.27 35.94
N ALA A 191 28.16 -17.08 35.35
CA ALA A 191 27.47 -16.82 34.08
C ALA A 191 27.98 -17.68 32.91
N LYS A 192 29.29 -17.99 32.90
CA LYS A 192 29.88 -18.89 31.89
C LYS A 192 29.41 -20.33 32.07
N ALA A 193 29.32 -20.82 33.32
CA ALA A 193 28.81 -22.16 33.60
C ALA A 193 27.33 -22.30 33.19
N GLU A 194 26.48 -21.35 33.60
CA GLU A 194 25.05 -21.31 33.22
C GLU A 194 24.89 -21.25 31.70
N ARG A 195 25.73 -20.49 31.00
CA ARG A 195 25.69 -20.41 29.53
C ARG A 195 26.08 -21.73 28.87
N GLN A 196 27.12 -22.40 29.37
CA GLN A 196 27.54 -23.71 28.86
C GLN A 196 26.46 -24.77 29.04
N GLU A 197 25.76 -24.75 30.19
CA GLU A 197 24.62 -25.64 30.43
C GLU A 197 23.49 -25.40 29.44
N LEU A 198 23.09 -24.13 29.22
CA LEU A 198 22.07 -23.75 28.24
C LEU A 198 22.46 -24.14 26.82
N GLU A 199 23.71 -23.96 26.43
CA GLU A 199 24.19 -24.35 25.09
C GLU A 199 24.21 -25.87 24.93
N ALA A 200 24.55 -26.64 25.97
CA ALA A 200 24.49 -28.09 25.97
C ALA A 200 23.03 -28.57 25.89
N GLU A 201 22.12 -27.95 26.63
CA GLU A 201 20.67 -28.27 26.53
C GLU A 201 20.11 -27.98 25.13
N ARG A 202 20.45 -26.83 24.53
CA ARG A 202 20.07 -26.50 23.17
C ARG A 202 20.67 -27.42 22.12
N ALA A 203 21.87 -27.90 22.34
CA ALA A 203 22.51 -28.90 21.46
C ALA A 203 21.82 -30.25 21.54
N ALA A 204 21.35 -30.63 22.73
CA ALA A 204 20.60 -31.89 22.95
C ALA A 204 19.14 -31.78 22.41
N ASN A 205 18.51 -30.61 22.58
CA ASN A 205 17.14 -30.32 22.15
C ASN A 205 17.13 -29.01 21.34
N PRO A 206 17.50 -29.06 20.06
CA PRO A 206 17.52 -27.86 19.24
C PRO A 206 16.09 -27.27 19.12
N PRO A 207 15.92 -25.95 19.28
CA PRO A 207 14.63 -25.33 19.14
C PRO A 207 14.14 -25.49 17.70
N VAL A 208 12.95 -26.04 17.56
CA VAL A 208 12.28 -26.27 16.28
C VAL A 208 11.07 -25.34 16.16
N PRO A 209 10.64 -24.97 14.95
CA PRO A 209 9.42 -24.24 14.74
C PRO A 209 8.20 -24.97 15.33
N ASP A 210 7.27 -24.18 15.92
CA ASP A 210 6.00 -24.72 16.39
C ASP A 210 5.16 -25.15 15.18
N GLU A 211 4.87 -26.44 15.09
CA GLU A 211 4.07 -27.02 14.00
C GLU A 211 2.64 -26.43 13.92
N ASN A 212 2.12 -25.85 14.98
CA ASN A 212 0.83 -25.15 14.96
C ASN A 212 0.90 -23.81 14.20
N LEU A 213 2.10 -23.29 13.98
CA LEU A 213 2.31 -22.01 13.29
C LEU A 213 2.70 -22.16 11.82
N VAL A 214 3.04 -23.38 11.36
CA VAL A 214 3.57 -23.58 9.99
C VAL A 214 2.51 -23.39 8.88
N ASN A 215 1.25 -23.32 9.21
CA ASN A 215 0.17 -22.99 8.29
C ASN A 215 -0.38 -21.56 8.48
N ILE A 216 0.28 -20.71 9.24
CA ILE A 216 -0.11 -19.32 9.44
C ILE A 216 0.72 -18.42 8.54
N LEU A 217 0.09 -17.90 7.49
CA LEU A 217 0.68 -16.89 6.61
C LEU A 217 0.57 -15.51 7.26
N VAL A 218 1.70 -14.84 7.49
CA VAL A 218 1.75 -13.49 8.03
C VAL A 218 2.12 -12.50 6.94
N LEU A 219 1.24 -11.54 6.67
CA LEU A 219 1.45 -10.47 5.70
C LEU A 219 1.46 -9.10 6.38
N ASN A 220 2.45 -8.28 6.07
CA ASN A 220 2.49 -6.90 6.57
C ASN A 220 1.46 -6.03 5.84
N LEU A 221 0.85 -5.10 6.59
CA LEU A 221 0.00 -4.07 6.02
C LEU A 221 0.86 -2.93 5.46
N ARG A 222 0.40 -2.38 4.34
CA ARG A 222 0.90 -1.11 3.81
C ARG A 222 0.04 0.06 4.27
N ASP A 223 -1.28 -0.08 4.14
CA ASP A 223 -2.25 0.92 4.55
C ASP A 223 -3.53 0.24 5.08
N ILE A 224 -4.28 0.98 5.90
CA ILE A 224 -5.54 0.53 6.47
C ILE A 224 -6.55 1.67 6.53
N SER A 225 -7.84 1.33 6.39
CA SER A 225 -9.01 2.19 6.60
C SER A 225 -10.12 1.40 7.30
N LEU A 226 -11.24 2.04 7.63
CA LEU A 226 -12.41 1.33 8.18
C LEU A 226 -13.08 0.36 7.19
N SER A 227 -12.87 0.53 5.87
CA SER A 227 -13.47 -0.35 4.87
C SER A 227 -12.57 -1.50 4.43
N GLY A 228 -11.26 -1.46 4.77
CA GLY A 228 -10.32 -2.47 4.29
C GLY A 228 -8.87 -2.07 4.45
N MET A 229 -8.00 -2.91 3.91
CA MET A 229 -6.55 -2.80 4.06
C MET A 229 -5.83 -3.15 2.76
N SER A 230 -4.55 -2.79 2.70
CA SER A 230 -3.63 -3.20 1.65
C SER A 230 -2.53 -4.05 2.26
N LEU A 231 -2.39 -5.29 1.77
CA LEU A 231 -1.40 -6.26 2.23
C LEU A 231 -0.24 -6.33 1.24
N HIS A 232 0.93 -6.66 1.76
CA HIS A 232 2.15 -6.76 0.99
C HIS A 232 2.64 -8.21 0.98
N ASN A 233 2.53 -8.88 -0.16
CA ASN A 233 3.07 -10.22 -0.37
C ASN A 233 4.44 -10.13 -1.06
N ARG A 234 5.46 -10.65 -0.42
CA ARG A 234 6.86 -10.68 -0.91
C ARG A 234 7.30 -12.05 -1.41
N ASN A 235 6.42 -13.04 -1.40
CA ASN A 235 6.77 -14.38 -1.84
C ASN A 235 5.71 -14.91 -2.84
N PRO A 236 6.10 -15.28 -4.07
CA PRO A 236 5.17 -15.75 -5.08
C PRO A 236 4.40 -17.01 -4.68
N VAL A 237 4.96 -17.84 -3.79
CA VAL A 237 4.33 -19.08 -3.29
C VAL A 237 2.98 -18.78 -2.61
N PHE A 238 2.84 -17.64 -1.93
CA PHE A 238 1.60 -17.29 -1.24
C PHE A 238 0.52 -16.75 -2.18
N SER A 239 0.86 -16.37 -3.40
CA SER A 239 -0.09 -15.77 -4.36
C SER A 239 -1.26 -16.69 -4.69
N TYR A 240 -1.04 -18.02 -4.64
CA TYR A 240 -2.07 -19.02 -4.84
C TYR A 240 -3.25 -18.92 -3.85
N PHE A 241 -2.95 -18.60 -2.57
CA PHE A 241 -3.97 -18.50 -1.51
C PHE A 241 -4.64 -17.11 -1.45
N LEU A 242 -4.17 -16.17 -2.26
CA LEU A 242 -4.56 -14.77 -2.24
C LEU A 242 -5.25 -14.37 -3.55
N GLU A 243 -6.11 -15.26 -4.06
CA GLU A 243 -6.85 -15.04 -5.32
C GLU A 243 -7.87 -13.90 -5.20
N ALA A 244 -8.04 -13.14 -6.29
CA ALA A 244 -9.05 -12.09 -6.35
C ALA A 244 -10.46 -12.71 -6.17
N GLN A 245 -11.34 -12.02 -5.42
CA GLN A 245 -12.68 -12.44 -5.00
C GLN A 245 -12.69 -13.57 -3.94
N ALA A 246 -11.53 -14.05 -3.48
CA ALA A 246 -11.49 -14.97 -2.35
C ALA A 246 -11.87 -14.25 -1.04
N THR A 247 -12.72 -14.89 -0.24
CA THR A 247 -13.08 -14.43 1.11
C THR A 247 -12.29 -15.21 2.13
N LEU A 248 -11.50 -14.53 2.93
CA LEU A 248 -10.71 -15.11 4.02
C LEU A 248 -11.37 -14.74 5.35
N SER A 249 -11.62 -15.76 6.17
CA SER A 249 -12.34 -15.61 7.44
C SER A 249 -11.47 -15.96 8.63
N ASN A 250 -11.82 -15.40 9.80
CA ASN A 250 -11.10 -15.64 11.06
C ASN A 250 -9.61 -15.30 11.01
N CYS A 251 -9.25 -14.31 10.18
CA CYS A 251 -7.89 -13.78 10.14
C CYS A 251 -7.63 -12.90 11.37
N VAL A 252 -6.39 -12.87 11.83
CA VAL A 252 -5.98 -12.03 12.97
C VAL A 252 -5.22 -10.82 12.46
N LEU A 253 -5.76 -9.64 12.70
CA LEU A 253 -5.13 -8.37 12.40
C LEU A 253 -4.40 -7.88 13.65
N ASN A 254 -3.08 -7.86 13.60
CA ASN A 254 -2.24 -7.32 14.66
C ASN A 254 -2.05 -5.81 14.45
N LEU A 255 -2.48 -5.02 15.44
CA LEU A 255 -2.40 -3.57 15.45
C LEU A 255 -1.49 -3.14 16.62
N PRO A 256 -0.22 -2.78 16.37
CA PRO A 256 0.72 -2.43 17.42
C PRO A 256 0.18 -1.36 18.38
N GLY A 257 0.21 -1.67 19.68
CA GLY A 257 -0.36 -0.81 20.74
C GLY A 257 -1.88 -0.90 20.91
N HIS A 258 -2.58 -1.62 20.03
CA HIS A 258 -4.06 -1.76 20.09
C HIS A 258 -4.51 -3.23 20.17
N GLY A 259 -3.57 -4.17 20.11
CA GLY A 259 -3.81 -5.62 20.22
C GLY A 259 -4.28 -6.28 18.93
N ASP A 260 -4.73 -7.52 19.09
CA ASP A 260 -5.15 -8.38 18.01
C ASP A 260 -6.67 -8.30 17.79
N VAL A 261 -7.07 -8.28 16.53
CA VAL A 261 -8.47 -8.15 16.12
C VAL A 261 -8.83 -9.25 15.12
N THR A 262 -9.85 -10.04 15.41
CA THR A 262 -10.36 -11.03 14.45
C THR A 262 -11.21 -10.35 13.38
N ILE A 263 -10.86 -10.57 12.12
CA ILE A 263 -11.50 -9.99 10.95
C ILE A 263 -11.81 -11.06 9.89
N SER A 264 -12.69 -10.71 8.97
CA SER A 264 -12.86 -11.40 7.69
C SER A 264 -12.77 -10.36 6.58
N PHE A 265 -12.22 -10.74 5.43
CA PHE A 265 -12.08 -9.83 4.32
C PHE A 265 -12.15 -10.55 2.97
N GLU A 266 -12.53 -9.80 1.94
CA GLU A 266 -12.53 -10.22 0.55
C GLU A 266 -11.36 -9.55 -0.18
N ILE A 267 -10.64 -10.31 -1.00
CA ILE A 267 -9.58 -9.77 -1.85
C ILE A 267 -10.20 -9.13 -3.08
N VAL A 268 -10.09 -7.81 -3.18
CA VAL A 268 -10.73 -7.03 -4.27
C VAL A 268 -9.77 -6.65 -5.38
N SER A 269 -8.46 -6.72 -5.15
CA SER A 269 -7.46 -6.44 -6.19
C SER A 269 -6.10 -7.06 -5.88
N LYS A 270 -5.41 -7.47 -6.94
CA LYS A 270 -4.00 -7.89 -6.92
C LYS A 270 -3.24 -7.08 -7.97
N ARG A 271 -2.06 -6.63 -7.66
CA ARG A 271 -1.19 -5.93 -8.62
C ARG A 271 0.27 -6.08 -8.22
N MET A 272 1.14 -6.23 -9.20
CA MET A 272 2.58 -6.10 -8.98
C MET A 272 2.92 -4.65 -8.64
N GLY A 273 3.62 -4.46 -7.55
CA GLY A 273 4.18 -3.16 -7.16
C GLY A 273 5.51 -2.90 -7.86
N GLU A 274 5.94 -1.65 -7.83
CA GLU A 274 7.29 -1.30 -8.25
C GLU A 274 8.31 -1.94 -7.31
N SER A 275 9.32 -2.61 -7.86
CA SER A 275 10.43 -3.19 -7.12
C SER A 275 11.72 -2.47 -7.48
N GLN A 276 12.60 -2.27 -6.50
CA GLN A 276 13.91 -1.66 -6.72
C GLN A 276 14.86 -2.61 -7.47
N LYS A 277 14.61 -3.92 -7.39
CA LYS A 277 15.35 -4.95 -8.12
C LYS A 277 14.37 -5.83 -8.88
N PRO A 278 14.66 -6.17 -10.15
CA PRO A 278 13.79 -7.03 -10.95
C PRO A 278 13.54 -8.42 -10.35
N SER A 279 14.41 -8.87 -9.44
CA SER A 279 14.32 -10.16 -8.74
C SER A 279 13.38 -10.15 -7.54
N ASP A 280 12.98 -8.99 -7.04
CA ASP A 280 12.21 -8.89 -5.81
C ASP A 280 10.71 -9.01 -6.11
N TYR A 281 10.10 -10.08 -5.64
CA TYR A 281 8.65 -10.25 -5.73
C TYR A 281 7.96 -9.22 -4.83
N ASN A 282 7.04 -8.45 -5.40
CA ASN A 282 6.34 -7.37 -4.71
C ASN A 282 4.88 -7.30 -5.19
N GLU A 283 4.01 -8.05 -4.54
CA GLU A 283 2.58 -8.09 -4.87
C GLU A 283 1.79 -7.32 -3.82
N MET A 284 0.99 -6.37 -4.30
CA MET A 284 0.09 -5.57 -3.47
C MET A 284 -1.32 -6.11 -3.58
N ILE A 285 -1.92 -6.44 -2.45
CA ILE A 285 -3.24 -7.04 -2.33
C ILE A 285 -4.17 -6.05 -1.66
N GLY A 286 -5.20 -5.62 -2.36
CA GLY A 286 -6.27 -4.81 -1.77
C GLY A 286 -7.36 -5.71 -1.22
N ALA A 287 -7.70 -5.53 0.05
CA ALA A 287 -8.69 -6.30 0.77
C ALA A 287 -9.80 -5.40 1.34
N LYS A 288 -11.05 -5.84 1.25
CA LYS A 288 -12.23 -5.18 1.82
C LYS A 288 -12.72 -5.98 3.01
N PHE A 289 -12.93 -5.36 4.15
CA PHE A 289 -13.50 -6.03 5.32
C PHE A 289 -14.93 -6.48 5.06
N VAL A 290 -15.26 -7.67 5.55
CA VAL A 290 -16.59 -8.28 5.44
C VAL A 290 -17.14 -8.48 6.84
N ASN A 291 -18.36 -7.98 7.08
CA ASN A 291 -19.06 -8.15 8.37
C ASN A 291 -18.21 -7.78 9.60
N LEU A 292 -17.54 -6.62 9.55
CA LEU A 292 -16.69 -6.13 10.62
C LEU A 292 -17.52 -5.94 11.91
N LYS A 293 -17.13 -6.61 12.99
CA LYS A 293 -17.80 -6.48 14.28
C LYS A 293 -17.49 -5.11 14.92
N ALA A 294 -18.41 -4.55 15.68
CA ALA A 294 -18.26 -3.22 16.30
C ALA A 294 -16.99 -3.08 17.16
N GLY A 295 -16.58 -4.14 17.88
CA GLY A 295 -15.33 -4.14 18.65
C GLY A 295 -14.09 -4.03 17.77
N ALA A 296 -14.07 -4.75 16.65
CA ALA A 296 -13.01 -4.69 15.65
C ALA A 296 -12.95 -3.32 14.97
N GLU A 297 -14.10 -2.79 14.56
CA GLU A 297 -14.22 -1.45 13.98
C GLU A 297 -13.66 -0.38 14.92
N SER A 298 -14.04 -0.44 16.19
CA SER A 298 -13.56 0.51 17.22
C SER A 298 -12.03 0.42 17.45
N ALA A 299 -11.45 -0.79 17.40
CA ALA A 299 -10.02 -0.98 17.54
C ALA A 299 -9.26 -0.41 16.33
N ILE A 300 -9.74 -0.71 15.12
CA ILE A 300 -9.17 -0.20 13.87
C ILE A 300 -9.27 1.34 13.83
N LEU A 301 -10.41 1.91 14.23
CA LEU A 301 -10.57 3.37 14.25
C LEU A 301 -9.58 4.04 15.20
N ARG A 302 -9.40 3.51 16.41
CA ARG A 302 -8.42 4.03 17.37
C ARG A 302 -7.00 3.96 16.83
N TYR A 303 -6.63 2.81 16.24
CA TYR A 303 -5.33 2.66 15.60
C TYR A 303 -5.11 3.69 14.49
N ILE A 304 -6.08 3.90 13.59
CA ILE A 304 -6.00 4.89 12.51
C ILE A 304 -5.77 6.29 13.07
N GLN A 305 -6.52 6.69 14.12
CA GLN A 305 -6.39 7.99 14.76
C GLN A 305 -5.00 8.21 15.39
N ASP A 306 -4.44 7.17 16.01
CA ASP A 306 -3.13 7.26 16.66
C ASP A 306 -1.99 7.33 15.62
N VAL A 307 -2.06 6.55 14.54
CA VAL A 307 -1.10 6.64 13.43
C VAL A 307 -1.16 8.01 12.75
N GLU A 308 -2.35 8.57 12.56
CA GLU A 308 -2.52 9.91 12.00
C GLU A 308 -1.91 10.99 12.90
N ARG A 309 -2.13 10.92 14.21
CA ARG A 309 -1.52 11.86 15.18
C ARG A 309 0.01 11.80 15.13
N GLN A 310 0.59 10.59 15.12
CA GLN A 310 2.04 10.40 15.06
C GLN A 310 2.64 10.95 13.76
N SER A 311 1.97 10.76 12.62
CA SER A 311 2.43 11.28 11.33
C SER A 311 2.38 12.82 11.26
N ASN A 312 1.42 13.46 11.89
CA ASN A 312 1.31 14.92 11.95
C ASN A 312 2.38 15.56 12.85
N VAL A 313 2.79 14.88 13.93
CA VAL A 313 3.88 15.35 14.82
C VAL A 313 5.24 15.23 14.14
N SER A 314 5.45 14.24 13.28
CA SER A 314 6.71 14.04 12.57
C SER A 314 6.94 15.03 11.40
N ASN A 315 5.91 15.78 11.02
CA ASN A 315 5.95 16.77 9.93
C ASN A 315 6.04 18.23 10.44
N LEU A 316 6.17 18.46 11.75
CA LEU A 316 6.44 19.73 12.42
C LEU A 316 7.89 19.80 12.90
#